data_56ed9632fc3f575aef0a421e80ba8a99
#
_entry.id   56ed9632fc3f575aef0a421e80ba8a99
#
_cell.length_a   1.000
_cell.length_b   1.000
_cell.length_c   1.000
_cell.angle_alpha   90.00
_cell.angle_beta   90.00
_cell.angle_gamma   90.00
#
_symmetry.space_group_name_H-M   'P 1'
#
loop_
_entity.id
_entity.type
_entity.pdbx_description
1 polymer ?
#
loop_
_entity_poly.entity_id
_entity_poly.type
_entity_poly.pdbx_seq_one_letter_code
_entity_poly.pdbx_strand_id
1 'polypeptide(L)'
;LSDVSSVPLFRAIPQQVEQEYVRQPRAGEVKSFQHLTERKDSKMQKRKLGNSNLEVSAVGLGCMGMSFSYGPPKDKQEMTSLLRAAVERGVTFFDTAEVYGPYTNEELVGEALAPFYGQVVIATKFGFKLNPDGSPGWQGLDSRPAHIKQVAEESLKRLKVDVIDLLYQHRVDPNVPIEDVAGAVKELIQAGKVKHFGLSEAGVQTIRRAHAVQPVTALQSEYSLWTRTPEKEVIPTLEELGIGFVPYSPLGKGFLTGKMDAQTTFDSSDFRSTLPRFTPEALKANQALIDLLGTIGKRKKATPAQIALAWLLARKPWIVPIPGTTKLHRLDENIGAVAVELTPDDLRDIESAATKITVHGARYPEKLEQLTGR
;
A
#
# COMPACT_ATOMS: atom_id res chain seq x y z
N LEU A 1 71.41 -6.32 -22.46
CA LEU A 1 72.34 -6.55 -21.35
C LEU A 1 71.54 -6.58 -20.07
N SER A 2 71.25 -7.81 -19.63
CA SER A 2 71.55 -8.46 -18.34
C SER A 2 70.80 -7.84 -17.12
N ASP A 3 70.20 -8.52 -16.21
CA ASP A 3 70.21 -9.91 -15.72
C ASP A 3 69.01 -10.08 -14.73
N VAL A 4 68.29 -11.09 -14.87
CA VAL A 4 67.97 -12.30 -14.13
C VAL A 4 68.01 -12.23 -12.56
N SER A 5 66.90 -12.70 -12.03
CA SER A 5 66.68 -13.51 -10.83
C SER A 5 66.71 -12.84 -9.44
N SER A 6 65.59 -12.98 -8.73
CA SER A 6 65.54 -13.89 -7.57
C SER A 6 64.17 -13.92 -6.93
N VAL A 7 63.60 -15.13 -6.87
CA VAL A 7 62.46 -15.53 -6.03
C VAL A 7 62.97 -15.85 -4.64
N PRO A 8 62.30 -15.52 -3.55
CA PRO A 8 62.45 -16.23 -2.29
C PRO A 8 61.20 -17.05 -1.91
N LEU A 9 61.44 -18.32 -1.84
CA LEU A 9 60.93 -19.38 -0.98
C LEU A 9 59.74 -19.12 -0.06
N PHE A 10 58.76 -19.98 -0.27
CA PHE A 10 57.72 -20.36 0.67
C PHE A 10 58.30 -20.71 2.05
N ARG A 11 57.79 -20.05 3.11
CA ARG A 11 57.85 -20.55 4.48
C ARG A 11 56.49 -21.08 4.88
N ALA A 12 56.43 -22.36 5.18
CA ALA A 12 55.31 -23.09 5.72
C ALA A 12 54.97 -22.56 7.13
N ILE A 13 53.70 -22.26 7.38
CA ILE A 13 53.13 -21.98 8.71
C ILE A 13 52.48 -23.29 9.18
N PRO A 14 52.71 -23.72 10.44
CA PRO A 14 52.14 -24.97 10.96
C PRO A 14 50.64 -24.83 11.21
N GLN A 15 49.89 -25.84 10.79
CA GLN A 15 48.47 -26.04 11.19
C GLN A 15 48.41 -26.34 12.69
N GLN A 16 47.90 -25.42 13.46
CA GLN A 16 47.30 -25.73 14.76
C GLN A 16 45.78 -25.77 14.58
N VAL A 17 45.24 -26.99 14.69
CA VAL A 17 43.83 -27.28 14.72
C VAL A 17 43.31 -26.87 16.09
N GLU A 18 42.62 -25.73 16.20
CA GLU A 18 41.76 -25.45 17.33
C GLU A 18 40.43 -26.19 17.15
N GLN A 19 40.20 -27.20 17.98
CA GLN A 19 38.92 -27.86 18.13
C GLN A 19 37.99 -26.90 18.90
N GLU A 20 37.15 -26.14 18.18
CA GLU A 20 35.98 -25.50 18.81
C GLU A 20 35.01 -26.59 19.26
N TYR A 21 34.80 -26.71 20.55
CA TYR A 21 33.77 -27.53 21.18
C TYR A 21 32.39 -27.02 20.76
N VAL A 22 31.75 -27.75 19.84
CA VAL A 22 30.31 -27.59 19.57
C VAL A 22 29.56 -28.02 20.82
N ARG A 23 29.12 -27.08 21.63
CA ARG A 23 28.26 -27.29 22.79
C ARG A 23 26.91 -27.78 22.29
N GLN A 24 26.55 -29.03 22.57
CA GLN A 24 25.17 -29.51 22.38
C GLN A 24 24.22 -28.73 23.27
N PRO A 25 23.10 -28.21 22.76
CA PRO A 25 22.11 -27.48 23.57
C PRO A 25 21.48 -28.40 24.60
N ARG A 26 21.33 -27.90 25.82
CA ARG A 26 20.66 -28.63 26.92
C ARG A 26 19.18 -28.81 26.62
N ALA A 27 18.60 -29.92 27.07
CA ALA A 27 17.20 -30.36 26.78
C ALA A 27 16.09 -29.33 27.12
N GLY A 28 16.40 -28.23 27.82
CA GLY A 28 15.47 -27.13 28.08
C GLY A 28 15.43 -26.04 26.98
N GLU A 29 16.49 -25.90 26.17
CA GLU A 29 16.55 -24.90 25.09
C GLU A 29 15.84 -25.35 23.82
N VAL A 30 15.69 -26.64 23.61
CA VAL A 30 14.98 -27.22 22.46
C VAL A 30 13.47 -26.96 22.52
N LYS A 31 12.87 -26.82 23.72
CA LYS A 31 11.44 -26.52 23.87
C LYS A 31 11.08 -25.07 23.51
N SER A 32 12.01 -24.13 23.58
CA SER A 32 11.74 -22.74 23.23
C SER A 32 11.75 -22.49 21.71
N PHE A 33 12.51 -23.28 20.95
CA PHE A 33 12.54 -23.22 19.50
C PHE A 33 11.37 -23.94 18.81
N GLN A 34 10.80 -24.96 19.44
CA GLN A 34 9.64 -25.67 18.89
C GLN A 34 8.32 -24.87 18.98
N HIS A 35 8.23 -23.89 19.89
CA HIS A 35 7.05 -22.99 19.95
C HIS A 35 7.04 -21.85 18.92
N LEU A 36 8.11 -21.68 18.15
CA LEU A 36 8.20 -20.68 17.07
C LEU A 36 7.81 -21.23 15.70
N THR A 37 7.60 -22.54 15.56
CA THR A 37 7.33 -23.20 14.28
C THR A 37 5.88 -23.63 14.07
N GLU A 38 4.98 -23.48 15.04
CA GLU A 38 3.55 -23.68 14.84
C GLU A 38 2.79 -22.37 14.59
N ARG A 39 3.28 -21.50 13.72
CA ARG A 39 2.38 -20.63 12.97
C ARG A 39 1.71 -21.52 11.93
N LYS A 40 0.44 -21.89 12.16
CA LYS A 40 -0.44 -22.37 11.10
C LYS A 40 -0.16 -21.51 9.88
N ASP A 41 0.29 -22.10 8.78
CA ASP A 41 0.33 -21.48 7.47
C ASP A 41 -1.09 -21.02 7.12
N SER A 42 -1.49 -19.86 7.59
CA SER A 42 -2.75 -19.25 7.19
C SER A 42 -2.54 -18.76 5.77
N LYS A 43 -2.92 -19.61 4.82
CA LYS A 43 -2.92 -19.27 3.40
C LYS A 43 -3.59 -17.90 3.24
N MET A 44 -2.93 -16.99 2.50
CA MET A 44 -3.48 -15.67 2.22
C MET A 44 -4.90 -15.81 1.67
N GLN A 45 -5.87 -15.20 2.37
CA GLN A 45 -7.26 -15.19 1.96
C GLN A 45 -7.41 -14.31 0.71
N LYS A 46 -8.38 -14.65 -0.13
CA LYS A 46 -8.73 -13.85 -1.30
C LYS A 46 -10.05 -13.12 -1.09
N ARG A 47 -10.20 -11.97 -1.73
CA ARG A 47 -11.40 -11.13 -1.71
C ARG A 47 -11.75 -10.66 -3.10
N LYS A 48 -13.04 -10.56 -3.39
CA LYS A 48 -13.53 -9.94 -4.62
C LYS A 48 -13.71 -8.45 -4.39
N LEU A 49 -13.30 -7.63 -5.35
CA LEU A 49 -13.58 -6.20 -5.36
C LEU A 49 -15.01 -5.98 -5.84
N GLY A 50 -15.93 -5.86 -4.88
CA GLY A 50 -17.36 -5.72 -5.12
C GLY A 50 -17.96 -6.92 -5.85
N ASN A 51 -18.89 -6.64 -6.75
CA ASN A 51 -19.56 -7.65 -7.60
C ASN A 51 -18.77 -7.96 -8.87
N SER A 52 -17.57 -7.40 -9.04
CA SER A 52 -16.70 -7.70 -10.17
C SER A 52 -16.11 -9.11 -10.08
N ASN A 53 -15.53 -9.59 -11.16
CA ASN A 53 -14.77 -10.85 -11.18
C ASN A 53 -13.31 -10.66 -10.73
N LEU A 54 -12.91 -9.46 -10.32
CA LEU A 54 -11.55 -9.18 -9.87
C LEU A 54 -11.34 -9.69 -8.44
N GLU A 55 -10.65 -10.81 -8.35
CA GLU A 55 -10.28 -11.43 -7.08
C GLU A 55 -8.81 -11.16 -6.76
N VAL A 56 -8.54 -10.69 -5.55
CA VAL A 56 -7.20 -10.29 -5.07
C VAL A 56 -6.93 -10.83 -3.67
N SER A 57 -5.67 -10.80 -3.22
CA SER A 57 -5.33 -11.08 -1.82
C SER A 57 -6.05 -10.13 -0.87
N ALA A 58 -6.42 -10.59 0.32
CA ALA A 58 -7.17 -9.82 1.32
C ALA A 58 -6.45 -8.53 1.75
N VAL A 59 -5.11 -8.50 1.64
CA VAL A 59 -4.26 -7.33 1.81
C VAL A 59 -3.41 -7.18 0.56
N GLY A 60 -3.43 -6.00 -0.06
CA GLY A 60 -2.54 -5.65 -1.15
C GLY A 60 -1.29 -4.91 -0.67
N LEU A 61 -0.43 -4.51 -1.59
CA LEU A 61 0.76 -3.73 -1.31
C LEU A 61 0.75 -2.40 -2.07
N GLY A 62 0.71 -1.28 -1.34
CA GLY A 62 0.93 0.06 -1.89
C GLY A 62 2.42 0.29 -2.17
N CYS A 63 2.76 0.60 -3.42
CA CYS A 63 4.16 0.71 -3.86
C CYS A 63 4.72 2.14 -3.80
N MET A 64 3.88 3.16 -3.54
CA MET A 64 4.25 4.58 -3.58
C MET A 64 5.53 4.90 -2.79
N GLY A 65 5.65 4.42 -1.56
CA GLY A 65 6.77 4.75 -0.66
C GLY A 65 8.13 4.17 -1.08
N MET A 66 8.19 3.37 -2.15
CA MET A 66 9.44 2.82 -2.67
C MET A 66 10.23 3.86 -3.47
N SER A 67 9.55 4.84 -4.11
CA SER A 67 10.16 5.86 -4.95
C SER A 67 9.61 7.27 -4.75
N PHE A 68 8.60 7.47 -3.90
CA PHE A 68 7.89 8.74 -3.80
C PHE A 68 7.34 9.02 -2.38
N SER A 69 7.26 10.28 -1.98
CA SER A 69 6.57 10.85 -0.80
C SER A 69 7.16 10.58 0.59
N TYR A 70 7.93 9.53 0.80
CA TYR A 70 8.44 9.16 2.14
C TYR A 70 9.97 9.24 2.21
N GLY A 71 10.52 10.42 1.88
CA GLY A 71 11.95 10.63 1.77
C GLY A 71 12.50 10.21 0.40
N PRO A 72 13.83 10.10 0.24
CA PRO A 72 14.45 9.76 -1.03
C PRO A 72 14.04 8.37 -1.52
N PRO A 73 14.03 8.14 -2.86
CA PRO A 73 13.79 6.83 -3.45
C PRO A 73 14.67 5.76 -2.82
N LYS A 74 14.11 4.56 -2.67
CA LYS A 74 14.83 3.42 -2.07
C LYS A 74 15.65 2.68 -3.13
N ASP A 75 16.59 1.87 -2.66
CA ASP A 75 17.38 1.03 -3.56
C ASP A 75 16.48 0.12 -4.40
N LYS A 76 16.74 0.10 -5.71
CA LYS A 76 15.92 -0.62 -6.68
C LYS A 76 15.96 -2.15 -6.44
N GLN A 77 17.13 -2.69 -6.08
CA GLN A 77 17.29 -4.13 -5.87
C GLN A 77 16.61 -4.57 -4.58
N GLU A 78 16.71 -3.76 -3.50
CA GLU A 78 15.98 -4.00 -2.27
C GLU A 78 14.46 -4.00 -2.52
N MET A 79 13.95 -3.04 -3.27
CA MET A 79 12.51 -2.93 -3.54
C MET A 79 12.03 -4.04 -4.48
N THR A 80 12.83 -4.42 -5.48
CA THR A 80 12.54 -5.59 -6.32
C THR A 80 12.44 -6.87 -5.48
N SER A 81 13.38 -7.07 -4.57
CA SER A 81 13.37 -8.22 -3.66
C SER A 81 12.15 -8.19 -2.74
N LEU A 82 11.76 -7.03 -2.22
CA LEU A 82 10.57 -6.86 -1.39
C LEU A 82 9.27 -7.18 -2.14
N LEU A 83 9.14 -6.71 -3.39
CA LEU A 83 7.97 -6.98 -4.24
C LEU A 83 7.82 -8.48 -4.52
N ARG A 84 8.92 -9.15 -4.86
CA ARG A 84 8.94 -10.61 -5.09
C ARG A 84 8.62 -11.39 -3.80
N ALA A 85 9.22 -10.98 -2.68
CA ALA A 85 8.91 -11.56 -1.39
C ALA A 85 7.43 -11.38 -0.99
N ALA A 86 6.76 -10.32 -1.43
CA ALA A 86 5.32 -10.14 -1.22
C ALA A 86 4.51 -11.18 -2.01
N VAL A 87 4.88 -11.44 -3.28
CA VAL A 87 4.24 -12.49 -4.10
C VAL A 87 4.41 -13.87 -3.46
N GLU A 88 5.63 -14.21 -3.02
CA GLU A 88 5.93 -15.47 -2.33
C GLU A 88 5.09 -15.67 -1.06
N ARG A 89 4.69 -14.58 -0.41
CA ARG A 89 3.80 -14.56 0.77
C ARG A 89 2.31 -14.53 0.42
N GLY A 90 1.97 -14.65 -0.86
CA GLY A 90 0.60 -14.73 -1.35
C GLY A 90 -0.08 -13.39 -1.59
N VAL A 91 0.65 -12.26 -1.56
CA VAL A 91 0.11 -10.97 -2.02
C VAL A 91 -0.06 -11.02 -3.53
N THR A 92 -1.27 -10.74 -4.00
CA THR A 92 -1.57 -10.72 -5.44
C THR A 92 -2.04 -9.36 -5.95
N PHE A 93 -2.11 -8.33 -5.10
CA PHE A 93 -2.59 -7.01 -5.45
C PHE A 93 -1.53 -5.94 -5.17
N PHE A 94 -1.07 -5.26 -6.22
CA PHE A 94 -0.02 -4.25 -6.19
C PHE A 94 -0.54 -2.93 -6.75
N ASP A 95 -0.37 -1.84 -6.01
CA ASP A 95 -0.89 -0.52 -6.37
C ASP A 95 0.24 0.47 -6.62
N THR A 96 0.26 1.05 -7.81
CA THR A 96 1.20 2.08 -8.25
C THR A 96 0.47 3.26 -8.89
N ALA A 97 1.18 4.21 -9.50
CA ALA A 97 0.65 5.31 -10.32
C ALA A 97 1.75 5.95 -11.17
N GLU A 98 1.38 6.58 -12.29
CA GLU A 98 2.30 7.32 -13.16
C GLU A 98 3.04 8.44 -12.41
N VAL A 99 2.35 9.12 -11.46
CA VAL A 99 2.90 10.26 -10.71
C VAL A 99 3.94 9.85 -9.68
N TYR A 100 4.07 8.57 -9.37
CA TYR A 100 5.02 8.11 -8.36
C TYR A 100 6.43 8.05 -8.91
N GLY A 101 7.24 9.05 -8.54
CA GLY A 101 8.63 9.13 -8.83
C GLY A 101 9.14 9.99 -9.99
N PRO A 102 8.37 10.74 -10.82
CA PRO A 102 7.31 10.24 -11.70
C PRO A 102 7.79 9.10 -12.60
N TYR A 103 6.89 8.23 -12.98
CA TYR A 103 7.07 7.03 -13.84
C TYR A 103 7.93 5.91 -13.24
N THR A 104 8.98 6.23 -12.48
CA THR A 104 9.98 5.27 -11.99
C THR A 104 9.40 4.18 -11.09
N ASN A 105 8.26 4.44 -10.44
CA ASN A 105 7.56 3.43 -9.63
C ASN A 105 6.90 2.36 -10.51
N GLU A 106 6.27 2.75 -11.62
CA GLU A 106 5.71 1.78 -12.57
C GLU A 106 6.80 0.92 -13.21
N GLU A 107 7.95 1.51 -13.55
CA GLU A 107 9.11 0.78 -14.08
C GLU A 107 9.64 -0.24 -13.07
N LEU A 108 9.77 0.15 -11.79
CA LEU A 108 10.18 -0.74 -10.71
C LEU A 108 9.20 -1.90 -10.54
N VAL A 109 7.89 -1.60 -10.46
CA VAL A 109 6.84 -2.60 -10.28
C VAL A 109 6.78 -3.55 -11.48
N GLY A 110 6.82 -3.02 -12.70
CA GLY A 110 6.81 -3.81 -13.92
C GLY A 110 7.99 -4.76 -14.02
N GLU A 111 9.22 -4.30 -13.71
CA GLU A 111 10.41 -5.12 -13.72
C GLU A 111 10.41 -6.19 -12.62
N ALA A 112 10.02 -5.82 -11.42
CA ALA A 112 10.00 -6.72 -10.27
C ALA A 112 8.98 -7.85 -10.45
N LEU A 113 7.79 -7.53 -10.99
CA LEU A 113 6.67 -8.46 -11.11
C LEU A 113 6.58 -9.18 -12.47
N ALA A 114 7.44 -8.86 -13.44
CA ALA A 114 7.46 -9.53 -14.74
C ALA A 114 7.46 -11.08 -14.66
N PRO A 115 8.21 -11.73 -13.74
CA PRO A 115 8.17 -13.19 -13.59
C PRO A 115 6.83 -13.76 -13.13
N PHE A 116 5.94 -12.91 -12.59
CA PHE A 116 4.65 -13.29 -12.00
C PHE A 116 3.46 -12.80 -12.83
N TYR A 117 3.70 -12.39 -14.06
CA TYR A 117 2.65 -11.92 -14.96
C TYR A 117 1.53 -12.97 -15.09
N GLY A 118 0.27 -12.50 -14.99
CA GLY A 118 -0.92 -13.36 -14.95
C GLY A 118 -1.22 -14.03 -13.61
N GLN A 119 -0.31 -13.95 -12.62
CA GLN A 119 -0.54 -14.44 -11.26
C GLN A 119 -0.87 -13.30 -10.28
N VAL A 120 -0.56 -12.07 -10.64
CA VAL A 120 -0.77 -10.87 -9.82
C VAL A 120 -1.68 -9.88 -10.56
N VAL A 121 -2.28 -8.98 -9.80
CA VAL A 121 -3.10 -7.86 -10.26
C VAL A 121 -2.31 -6.59 -10.02
N ILE A 122 -2.08 -5.82 -11.06
CA ILE A 122 -1.41 -4.53 -11.00
C ILE A 122 -2.43 -3.42 -11.25
N ALA A 123 -2.58 -2.53 -10.26
CA ALA A 123 -3.37 -1.33 -10.39
C ALA A 123 -2.45 -0.12 -10.60
N THR A 124 -2.80 0.73 -11.56
CA THR A 124 -2.15 2.03 -11.76
C THR A 124 -3.16 3.15 -11.96
N LYS A 125 -2.70 4.40 -12.07
CA LYS A 125 -3.57 5.57 -12.03
C LYS A 125 -3.12 6.63 -13.05
N PHE A 126 -4.12 7.32 -13.64
CA PHE A 126 -3.95 8.49 -14.51
C PHE A 126 -4.58 9.73 -13.89
N GLY A 127 -4.33 10.90 -14.46
CA GLY A 127 -5.10 12.11 -14.22
C GLY A 127 -4.34 13.27 -13.62
N PHE A 128 -3.06 13.13 -13.30
CA PHE A 128 -2.19 14.27 -13.00
C PHE A 128 -1.53 14.81 -14.27
N LYS A 129 -1.44 16.14 -14.38
CA LYS A 129 -0.60 16.79 -15.37
C LYS A 129 0.81 16.91 -14.82
N LEU A 130 1.67 15.99 -15.17
CA LEU A 130 3.04 15.92 -14.69
C LEU A 130 3.90 17.04 -15.30
N ASN A 131 5.05 17.34 -14.65
CA ASN A 131 6.00 18.30 -15.17
C ASN A 131 6.65 17.78 -16.46
N PRO A 132 6.70 18.57 -17.54
CA PRO A 132 7.22 18.11 -18.83
C PRO A 132 8.71 17.73 -18.81
N ASP A 133 9.47 18.27 -17.86
CA ASP A 133 10.89 17.98 -17.67
C ASP A 133 11.15 16.72 -16.82
N GLY A 134 10.07 16.01 -16.41
CA GLY A 134 10.18 14.83 -15.56
C GLY A 134 10.55 15.09 -14.10
N SER A 135 10.63 16.37 -13.69
CA SER A 135 10.88 16.72 -12.29
C SER A 135 9.71 16.28 -11.39
N PRO A 136 9.97 15.95 -10.11
CA PRO A 136 8.93 15.60 -9.17
C PRO A 136 7.84 16.67 -9.03
N GLY A 137 6.57 16.23 -8.92
CA GLY A 137 5.43 17.11 -8.78
C GLY A 137 4.51 17.11 -10.01
N TRP A 138 3.53 18.01 -9.99
CA TRP A 138 2.52 18.15 -11.05
C TRP A 138 2.05 19.60 -11.18
N GLN A 139 1.51 19.92 -12.37
CA GLN A 139 0.99 21.26 -12.72
C GLN A 139 -0.53 21.37 -12.58
N GLY A 140 -1.21 20.34 -12.11
CA GLY A 140 -2.66 20.28 -12.01
C GLY A 140 -3.20 18.90 -12.39
N LEU A 141 -4.45 18.86 -12.85
CA LEU A 141 -5.11 17.64 -13.31
C LEU A 141 -5.29 17.66 -14.83
N ASP A 142 -5.30 16.51 -15.45
CA ASP A 142 -5.65 16.30 -16.85
C ASP A 142 -6.29 14.93 -17.03
N SER A 143 -7.62 14.92 -17.06
CA SER A 143 -8.41 13.71 -17.35
C SER A 143 -9.12 13.78 -18.71
N ARG A 144 -8.60 14.57 -19.67
CA ARG A 144 -9.12 14.58 -21.02
C ARG A 144 -8.97 13.20 -21.69
N PRO A 145 -9.95 12.72 -22.48
CA PRO A 145 -9.92 11.41 -23.11
C PRO A 145 -8.64 11.06 -23.86
N ALA A 146 -8.07 12.04 -24.59
CA ALA A 146 -6.82 11.84 -25.32
C ALA A 146 -5.63 11.59 -24.37
N HIS A 147 -5.55 12.34 -23.25
CA HIS A 147 -4.50 12.17 -22.26
C HIS A 147 -4.65 10.83 -21.51
N ILE A 148 -5.88 10.43 -21.13
CA ILE A 148 -6.14 9.12 -20.51
C ILE A 148 -5.59 7.99 -21.36
N LYS A 149 -5.89 8.02 -22.67
CA LYS A 149 -5.41 6.99 -23.61
C LYS A 149 -3.89 6.99 -23.74
N GLN A 150 -3.29 8.17 -23.83
CA GLN A 150 -1.82 8.30 -23.86
C GLN A 150 -1.18 7.70 -22.60
N VAL A 151 -1.66 8.08 -21.41
CA VAL A 151 -1.13 7.58 -20.14
C VAL A 151 -1.27 6.07 -20.04
N ALA A 152 -2.41 5.50 -20.45
CA ALA A 152 -2.61 4.05 -20.46
C ALA A 152 -1.57 3.33 -21.33
N GLU A 153 -1.30 3.83 -22.55
CA GLU A 153 -0.29 3.27 -23.45
C GLU A 153 1.13 3.34 -22.87
N GLU A 154 1.44 4.44 -22.21
CA GLU A 154 2.74 4.64 -21.58
C GLU A 154 2.89 3.77 -20.31
N SER A 155 1.83 3.63 -19.50
CA SER A 155 1.81 2.74 -18.35
C SER A 155 1.96 1.28 -18.72
N LEU A 156 1.32 0.81 -19.80
CA LEU A 156 1.51 -0.54 -20.34
C LEU A 156 3.00 -0.83 -20.61
N LYS A 157 3.70 0.12 -21.24
CA LYS A 157 5.14 -0.01 -21.54
C LYS A 157 5.99 -0.06 -20.29
N ARG A 158 5.75 0.88 -19.31
CA ARG A 158 6.50 0.94 -18.06
C ARG A 158 6.28 -0.29 -17.18
N LEU A 159 5.04 -0.74 -17.09
CA LEU A 159 4.65 -1.94 -16.34
C LEU A 159 5.05 -3.24 -17.04
N LYS A 160 5.43 -3.17 -18.33
CA LYS A 160 5.79 -4.34 -19.18
C LYS A 160 4.66 -5.36 -19.25
N VAL A 161 3.42 -4.88 -19.38
CA VAL A 161 2.22 -5.70 -19.47
C VAL A 161 1.44 -5.38 -20.75
N ASP A 162 0.70 -6.34 -21.29
CA ASP A 162 -0.16 -6.14 -22.45
C ASP A 162 -1.50 -5.54 -22.06
N VAL A 163 -1.94 -5.75 -20.81
CA VAL A 163 -3.22 -5.29 -20.28
C VAL A 163 -3.06 -4.82 -18.84
N ILE A 164 -3.57 -3.62 -18.51
CA ILE A 164 -3.68 -3.11 -17.15
C ILE A 164 -4.87 -3.77 -16.47
N ASP A 165 -4.64 -4.41 -15.31
CA ASP A 165 -5.73 -5.08 -14.60
C ASP A 165 -6.75 -4.11 -14.03
N LEU A 166 -6.30 -3.00 -13.41
CA LEU A 166 -7.18 -1.98 -12.82
C LEU A 166 -6.59 -0.59 -13.03
N LEU A 167 -7.31 0.26 -13.75
CA LEU A 167 -6.90 1.63 -14.06
C LEU A 167 -7.78 2.62 -13.31
N TYR A 168 -7.19 3.42 -12.42
CA TYR A 168 -7.90 4.42 -11.65
C TYR A 168 -7.77 5.83 -12.25
N GLN A 169 -8.84 6.63 -12.17
CA GLN A 169 -8.68 8.07 -12.12
C GLN A 169 -8.16 8.47 -10.73
N HIS A 170 -6.95 9.07 -10.67
CA HIS A 170 -6.25 9.33 -9.40
C HIS A 170 -6.92 10.41 -8.56
N ARG A 171 -7.40 11.48 -9.23
CA ARG A 171 -8.25 12.55 -8.67
C ARG A 171 -9.26 12.99 -9.72
N VAL A 172 -10.46 13.35 -9.28
CA VAL A 172 -11.50 13.87 -10.17
C VAL A 172 -11.07 15.23 -10.70
N ASP A 173 -10.97 15.33 -12.02
CA ASP A 173 -10.69 16.60 -12.71
C ASP A 173 -11.99 17.39 -12.88
N PRO A 174 -12.15 18.55 -12.23
CA PRO A 174 -13.39 19.33 -12.32
C PRO A 174 -13.62 19.95 -13.69
N ASN A 175 -12.61 19.95 -14.56
CA ASN A 175 -12.69 20.55 -15.90
C ASN A 175 -13.12 19.53 -16.97
N VAL A 176 -13.25 18.26 -16.62
CA VAL A 176 -13.66 17.20 -17.55
C VAL A 176 -14.87 16.46 -16.97
N PRO A 177 -16.00 16.38 -17.69
CA PRO A 177 -17.13 15.60 -17.25
C PRO A 177 -16.73 14.16 -16.91
N ILE A 178 -17.21 13.63 -15.81
CA ILE A 178 -16.84 12.28 -15.39
C ILE A 178 -17.32 11.22 -16.37
N GLU A 179 -18.38 11.50 -17.11
CA GLU A 179 -18.90 10.66 -18.18
C GLU A 179 -17.90 10.50 -19.33
N ASP A 180 -17.19 11.58 -19.69
CA ASP A 180 -16.15 11.54 -20.73
C ASP A 180 -14.94 10.73 -20.26
N VAL A 181 -14.58 10.87 -18.97
CA VAL A 181 -13.53 10.06 -18.35
C VAL A 181 -13.91 8.58 -18.38
N ALA A 182 -15.10 8.24 -17.90
CA ALA A 182 -15.61 6.87 -17.89
C ALA A 182 -15.76 6.30 -19.31
N GLY A 183 -16.18 7.13 -20.28
CA GLY A 183 -16.24 6.80 -21.70
C GLY A 183 -14.87 6.44 -22.28
N ALA A 184 -13.84 7.23 -21.99
CA ALA A 184 -12.47 6.96 -22.44
C ALA A 184 -11.92 5.64 -21.89
N VAL A 185 -12.16 5.34 -20.60
CA VAL A 185 -11.74 4.07 -20.01
C VAL A 185 -12.55 2.90 -20.58
N LYS A 186 -13.85 3.09 -20.86
CA LYS A 186 -14.68 2.09 -21.55
C LYS A 186 -14.10 1.72 -22.91
N GLU A 187 -13.64 2.70 -23.69
CA GLU A 187 -12.96 2.43 -24.97
C GLU A 187 -11.65 1.64 -24.79
N LEU A 188 -10.86 1.95 -23.75
CA LEU A 188 -9.65 1.18 -23.42
C LEU A 188 -9.97 -0.27 -23.02
N ILE A 189 -11.08 -0.49 -22.30
CA ILE A 189 -11.56 -1.83 -21.95
C ILE A 189 -12.00 -2.58 -23.20
N GLN A 190 -12.77 -1.94 -24.09
CA GLN A 190 -13.19 -2.53 -25.38
C GLN A 190 -12.01 -2.86 -26.28
N ALA A 191 -10.95 -2.05 -26.25
CA ALA A 191 -9.71 -2.29 -26.96
C ALA A 191 -8.81 -3.38 -26.32
N GLY A 192 -9.21 -3.95 -25.18
CA GLY A 192 -8.45 -4.98 -24.46
C GLY A 192 -7.19 -4.48 -23.74
N LYS A 193 -7.05 -3.17 -23.55
CA LYS A 193 -5.88 -2.54 -22.89
C LYS A 193 -6.01 -2.39 -21.39
N VAL A 194 -7.25 -2.39 -20.89
CA VAL A 194 -7.61 -2.29 -19.48
C VAL A 194 -8.69 -3.32 -19.18
N LYS A 195 -8.62 -4.00 -18.03
CA LYS A 195 -9.67 -4.95 -17.62
C LYS A 195 -10.74 -4.28 -16.77
N HIS A 196 -10.32 -3.42 -15.83
CA HIS A 196 -11.20 -2.84 -14.82
C HIS A 196 -10.97 -1.35 -14.65
N PHE A 197 -12.07 -0.63 -14.39
CA PHE A 197 -12.07 0.80 -14.09
C PHE A 197 -12.22 1.06 -12.60
N GLY A 198 -11.46 2.02 -12.07
CA GLY A 198 -11.55 2.50 -10.70
C GLY A 198 -11.56 4.02 -10.58
N LEU A 199 -11.98 4.50 -9.43
CA LEU A 199 -11.91 5.92 -9.04
C LEU A 199 -11.12 6.07 -7.75
N SER A 200 -10.50 7.23 -7.53
CA SER A 200 -9.83 7.54 -6.28
C SER A 200 -10.30 8.88 -5.73
N GLU A 201 -10.67 8.89 -4.43
CA GLU A 201 -11.15 10.08 -3.71
C GLU A 201 -12.35 10.77 -4.39
N ALA A 202 -13.17 10.05 -5.13
CA ALA A 202 -14.36 10.58 -5.79
C ALA A 202 -15.53 10.68 -4.80
N GLY A 203 -16.33 11.72 -4.96
CA GLY A 203 -17.59 11.91 -4.23
C GLY A 203 -18.71 11.01 -4.75
N VAL A 204 -19.74 10.81 -3.94
CA VAL A 204 -20.85 9.88 -4.21
C VAL A 204 -21.54 10.15 -5.56
N GLN A 205 -21.79 11.40 -5.89
CA GLN A 205 -22.45 11.75 -7.15
C GLN A 205 -21.57 11.43 -8.36
N THR A 206 -20.27 11.70 -8.27
CA THR A 206 -19.30 11.37 -9.31
C THR A 206 -19.18 9.86 -9.50
N ILE A 207 -19.17 9.10 -8.41
CA ILE A 207 -19.15 7.62 -8.46
C ILE A 207 -20.37 7.10 -9.21
N ARG A 208 -21.57 7.57 -8.90
CA ARG A 208 -22.83 7.15 -9.55
C ARG A 208 -22.84 7.46 -11.04
N ARG A 209 -22.44 8.68 -11.40
CA ARG A 209 -22.40 9.13 -12.81
C ARG A 209 -21.38 8.33 -13.63
N ALA A 210 -20.17 8.12 -13.09
CA ALA A 210 -19.17 7.28 -13.75
C ALA A 210 -19.64 5.83 -13.92
N HIS A 211 -20.20 5.25 -12.86
CA HIS A 211 -20.67 3.86 -12.85
C HIS A 211 -21.79 3.61 -13.86
N ALA A 212 -22.64 4.61 -14.13
CA ALA A 212 -23.70 4.53 -15.13
C ALA A 212 -23.16 4.43 -16.57
N VAL A 213 -21.97 4.97 -16.86
CA VAL A 213 -21.34 4.93 -18.20
C VAL A 213 -20.47 3.68 -18.38
N GLN A 214 -19.64 3.40 -17.37
CA GLN A 214 -18.76 2.25 -17.30
C GLN A 214 -18.75 1.73 -15.86
N PRO A 215 -19.08 0.45 -15.62
CA PRO A 215 -19.02 -0.09 -14.26
C PRO A 215 -17.69 0.20 -13.57
N VAL A 216 -17.75 0.86 -12.41
CA VAL A 216 -16.61 1.09 -11.55
C VAL A 216 -16.41 -0.16 -10.70
N THR A 217 -15.23 -0.76 -10.79
CA THR A 217 -14.88 -1.99 -10.07
C THR A 217 -14.47 -1.70 -8.62
N ALA A 218 -13.71 -0.62 -8.41
CA ALA A 218 -13.22 -0.25 -7.09
C ALA A 218 -13.14 1.26 -6.91
N LEU A 219 -13.41 1.71 -5.68
CA LEU A 219 -13.03 3.02 -5.20
C LEU A 219 -11.80 2.89 -4.29
N GLN A 220 -10.81 3.75 -4.50
CA GLN A 220 -9.66 3.88 -3.61
C GLN A 220 -9.76 5.20 -2.84
N SER A 221 -9.86 5.15 -1.49
CA SER A 221 -9.89 6.35 -0.64
C SER A 221 -9.16 6.12 0.68
N GLU A 222 -8.73 7.21 1.33
CA GLU A 222 -8.13 7.10 2.66
C GLU A 222 -9.17 6.59 3.66
N TYR A 223 -8.92 5.44 4.25
CA TYR A 223 -9.78 4.86 5.27
C TYR A 223 -8.97 4.08 6.31
N SER A 224 -9.21 4.40 7.57
CA SER A 224 -8.54 3.79 8.72
C SER A 224 -9.29 4.14 10.00
N LEU A 225 -8.87 3.63 11.15
CA LEU A 225 -9.37 4.11 12.45
C LEU A 225 -9.08 5.60 12.71
N TRP A 226 -8.15 6.20 11.98
CA TRP A 226 -7.83 7.64 12.05
C TRP A 226 -8.57 8.51 11.03
N THR A 227 -9.12 7.91 9.96
CA THR A 227 -9.89 8.60 8.92
C THR A 227 -11.14 7.80 8.59
N ARG A 228 -12.30 8.23 9.11
CA ARG A 228 -13.56 7.47 9.04
C ARG A 228 -14.65 8.15 8.20
N THR A 229 -14.31 9.23 7.53
CA THR A 229 -15.26 10.00 6.69
C THR A 229 -15.99 9.16 5.64
N PRO A 230 -15.40 8.09 5.02
CA PRO A 230 -16.11 7.26 4.05
C PRO A 230 -17.32 6.50 4.61
N GLU A 231 -17.42 6.31 5.92
CA GLU A 231 -18.49 5.51 6.54
C GLU A 231 -19.88 6.14 6.37
N LYS A 232 -19.94 7.49 6.27
CA LYS A 232 -21.21 8.20 6.25
C LYS A 232 -22.00 8.00 4.95
N GLU A 233 -21.34 8.12 3.80
CA GLU A 233 -22.00 8.14 2.50
C GLU A 233 -21.32 7.22 1.47
N VAL A 234 -19.98 7.17 1.49
CA VAL A 234 -19.21 6.44 0.48
C VAL A 234 -19.41 4.93 0.62
N ILE A 235 -19.15 4.35 1.78
CA ILE A 235 -19.28 2.90 2.00
C ILE A 235 -20.71 2.41 1.71
N PRO A 236 -21.80 3.07 2.18
CA PRO A 236 -23.17 2.70 1.79
C PRO A 236 -23.41 2.74 0.27
N THR A 237 -22.88 3.75 -0.42
CA THR A 237 -23.01 3.85 -1.88
C THR A 237 -22.25 2.74 -2.61
N LEU A 238 -21.06 2.39 -2.15
CA LEU A 238 -20.29 1.28 -2.73
C LEU A 238 -21.01 -0.06 -2.54
N GLU A 239 -21.62 -0.27 -1.39
CA GLU A 239 -22.41 -1.48 -1.10
C GLU A 239 -23.63 -1.56 -2.02
N GLU A 240 -24.36 -0.48 -2.19
CA GLU A 240 -25.51 -0.38 -3.11
C GLU A 240 -25.12 -0.70 -4.56
N LEU A 241 -24.00 -0.14 -5.03
CA LEU A 241 -23.55 -0.29 -6.41
C LEU A 241 -22.72 -1.56 -6.66
N GLY A 242 -22.38 -2.32 -5.61
CA GLY A 242 -21.54 -3.49 -5.73
C GLY A 242 -20.07 -3.17 -6.10
N ILE A 243 -19.54 -2.04 -5.64
CA ILE A 243 -18.19 -1.57 -5.92
C ILE A 243 -17.27 -1.98 -4.76
N GLY A 244 -16.06 -2.49 -5.08
CA GLY A 244 -15.03 -2.79 -4.09
C GLY A 244 -14.42 -1.53 -3.47
N PHE A 245 -13.88 -1.65 -2.26
CA PHE A 245 -13.22 -0.54 -1.58
C PHE A 245 -11.76 -0.86 -1.26
N VAL A 246 -10.86 0.04 -1.64
CA VAL A 246 -9.42 -0.11 -1.49
C VAL A 246 -8.91 1.01 -0.57
N PRO A 247 -8.86 0.78 0.76
CA PRO A 247 -8.28 1.74 1.70
C PRO A 247 -6.80 1.97 1.45
N TYR A 248 -6.40 3.19 1.06
CA TYR A 248 -5.00 3.59 1.13
C TYR A 248 -4.68 4.26 2.46
N SER A 249 -3.40 4.34 2.82
CA SER A 249 -2.94 4.77 4.15
C SER A 249 -3.69 4.09 5.31
N PRO A 250 -3.94 2.77 5.24
CA PRO A 250 -4.77 2.06 6.22
C PRO A 250 -4.15 2.06 7.63
N LEU A 251 -2.86 2.37 7.72
CA LEU A 251 -2.11 2.55 8.98
C LEU A 251 -1.88 4.03 9.33
N GLY A 252 -2.67 4.97 8.77
CA GLY A 252 -2.53 6.38 9.04
C GLY A 252 -1.13 6.90 8.71
N LYS A 253 -0.58 6.54 7.55
CA LYS A 253 0.79 6.89 7.12
C LYS A 253 1.87 6.48 8.16
N GLY A 254 1.63 5.42 8.92
CA GLY A 254 2.50 4.85 9.94
C GLY A 254 2.13 5.22 11.38
N PHE A 255 1.26 6.20 11.62
CA PHE A 255 0.86 6.60 12.99
C PHE A 255 0.22 5.45 13.78
N LEU A 256 -0.70 4.70 13.15
CA LEU A 256 -1.41 3.59 13.81
C LEU A 256 -0.53 2.37 14.15
N THR A 257 0.75 2.40 13.79
CA THR A 257 1.70 1.37 14.21
C THR A 257 2.19 1.54 15.65
N GLY A 258 1.95 2.73 16.26
CA GLY A 258 2.46 3.09 17.57
C GLY A 258 3.98 3.32 17.61
N LYS A 259 4.61 3.59 16.46
CA LYS A 259 6.05 3.87 16.35
C LYS A 259 6.37 5.35 16.24
N MET A 260 5.36 6.22 16.35
CA MET A 260 5.48 7.67 16.30
C MET A 260 4.91 8.29 17.56
N ASP A 261 5.56 9.36 18.02
CA ASP A 261 5.17 10.18 19.16
C ASP A 261 5.42 11.67 18.89
N ALA A 262 5.24 12.52 19.90
CA ALA A 262 5.45 13.95 19.80
C ALA A 262 6.90 14.37 19.52
N GLN A 263 7.88 13.48 19.71
CA GLN A 263 9.30 13.72 19.43
C GLN A 263 9.69 13.25 18.01
N THR A 264 8.79 12.58 17.32
CA THR A 264 9.06 12.09 15.96
C THR A 264 9.31 13.25 14.98
N THR A 265 10.45 13.23 14.33
CA THR A 265 10.82 14.19 13.29
C THR A 265 10.79 13.55 11.91
N PHE A 266 10.46 14.33 10.90
CA PHE A 266 10.43 13.89 9.51
C PHE A 266 11.48 14.64 8.71
N ASP A 267 12.11 13.94 7.76
CA ASP A 267 12.96 14.58 6.77
C ASP A 267 12.14 15.60 5.95
N SER A 268 12.79 16.67 5.46
CA SER A 268 12.11 17.72 4.68
C SER A 268 11.50 17.21 3.37
N SER A 269 12.03 16.10 2.83
CA SER A 269 11.49 15.41 1.66
C SER A 269 10.38 14.41 1.98
N ASP A 270 10.09 14.17 3.27
CA ASP A 270 8.99 13.33 3.70
C ASP A 270 7.69 14.15 3.75
N PHE A 271 6.72 13.77 2.92
CA PHE A 271 5.43 14.45 2.80
C PHE A 271 4.70 14.64 4.15
N ARG A 272 4.92 13.76 5.13
CA ARG A 272 4.31 13.87 6.47
C ARG A 272 4.73 15.14 7.19
N SER A 273 5.90 15.71 6.89
CA SER A 273 6.36 16.98 7.45
C SER A 273 5.44 18.16 7.14
N THR A 274 4.63 18.05 6.06
CA THR A 274 3.70 19.09 5.61
C THR A 274 2.25 18.87 6.06
N LEU A 275 1.95 17.74 6.71
CA LEU A 275 0.58 17.36 7.05
C LEU A 275 0.19 17.86 8.44
N PRO A 276 -0.96 18.56 8.60
CA PRO A 276 -1.38 19.14 9.88
C PRO A 276 -1.53 18.13 11.03
N ARG A 277 -1.88 16.87 10.73
CA ARG A 277 -2.05 15.84 11.76
C ARG A 277 -0.74 15.20 12.23
N PHE A 278 0.41 15.58 11.64
CA PHE A 278 1.73 15.10 12.02
C PHE A 278 2.56 16.15 12.78
N THR A 279 1.93 17.28 13.20
CA THR A 279 2.60 18.19 14.16
C THR A 279 2.76 17.49 15.51
N PRO A 280 3.77 17.86 16.34
CA PRO A 280 3.96 17.29 17.67
C PRO A 280 2.70 17.34 18.54
N GLU A 281 1.97 18.45 18.49
CA GLU A 281 0.71 18.66 19.23
C GLU A 281 -0.38 17.69 18.76
N ALA A 282 -0.54 17.52 17.44
CA ALA A 282 -1.52 16.60 16.87
C ALA A 282 -1.18 15.14 17.19
N LEU A 283 0.09 14.74 17.05
CA LEU A 283 0.56 13.39 17.40
C LEU A 283 0.28 13.09 18.88
N LYS A 284 0.58 14.04 19.78
CA LYS A 284 0.28 13.91 21.21
C LYS A 284 -1.22 13.80 21.48
N ALA A 285 -2.03 14.65 20.86
CA ALA A 285 -3.48 14.65 21.05
C ALA A 285 -4.16 13.37 20.55
N ASN A 286 -3.60 12.74 19.52
CA ASN A 286 -4.13 11.50 18.93
C ASN A 286 -3.62 10.22 19.62
N GLN A 287 -2.75 10.30 20.65
CA GLN A 287 -2.13 9.14 21.31
C GLN A 287 -3.14 8.13 21.84
N ALA A 288 -4.31 8.60 22.32
CA ALA A 288 -5.36 7.72 22.83
C ALA A 288 -5.82 6.65 21.83
N LEU A 289 -5.71 6.91 20.52
CA LEU A 289 -6.01 5.92 19.50
C LEU A 289 -4.96 4.79 19.46
N ILE A 290 -3.71 5.13 19.67
CA ILE A 290 -2.62 4.16 19.73
C ILE A 290 -2.73 3.29 21.00
N ASP A 291 -3.08 3.91 22.13
CA ASP A 291 -3.28 3.21 23.40
C ASP A 291 -4.43 2.20 23.31
N LEU A 292 -5.53 2.57 22.63
CA LEU A 292 -6.63 1.67 22.32
C LEU A 292 -6.13 0.47 21.50
N LEU A 293 -5.44 0.70 20.39
CA LEU A 293 -4.92 -0.37 19.53
C LEU A 293 -3.94 -1.27 20.30
N GLY A 294 -3.08 -0.69 21.13
CA GLY A 294 -2.14 -1.42 21.98
C GLY A 294 -2.86 -2.32 23.00
N THR A 295 -3.95 -1.84 23.59
CA THR A 295 -4.76 -2.60 24.56
C THR A 295 -5.41 -3.81 23.91
N ILE A 296 -6.06 -3.63 22.76
CA ILE A 296 -6.65 -4.72 21.98
C ILE A 296 -5.56 -5.68 21.50
N GLY A 297 -4.43 -5.14 21.01
CA GLY A 297 -3.28 -5.92 20.53
C GLY A 297 -2.74 -6.87 21.59
N LYS A 298 -2.61 -6.43 22.84
CA LYS A 298 -2.20 -7.29 23.96
C LYS A 298 -3.14 -8.47 24.16
N ARG A 299 -4.47 -8.24 24.12
CA ARG A 299 -5.47 -9.32 24.23
C ARG A 299 -5.36 -10.33 23.08
N LYS A 300 -5.10 -9.85 21.88
CA LYS A 300 -5.05 -10.65 20.65
C LYS A 300 -3.66 -11.19 20.31
N LYS A 301 -2.62 -10.87 21.09
CA LYS A 301 -1.22 -11.19 20.80
C LYS A 301 -0.81 -10.67 19.40
N ALA A 302 -1.28 -9.49 19.05
CA ALA A 302 -1.07 -8.82 17.77
C ALA A 302 -0.52 -7.41 17.98
N THR A 303 0.12 -6.84 16.96
CA THR A 303 0.61 -5.47 17.01
C THR A 303 -0.52 -4.47 16.76
N PRO A 304 -0.37 -3.18 17.14
CA PRO A 304 -1.32 -2.14 16.80
C PRO A 304 -1.61 -2.06 15.29
N ALA A 305 -0.58 -2.22 14.45
CA ALA A 305 -0.72 -2.27 12.99
C ALA A 305 -1.62 -3.42 12.52
N GLN A 306 -1.42 -4.61 13.09
CA GLN A 306 -2.24 -5.77 12.78
C GLN A 306 -3.69 -5.59 13.22
N ILE A 307 -3.93 -4.99 14.39
CA ILE A 307 -5.31 -4.68 14.85
C ILE A 307 -5.97 -3.67 13.91
N ALA A 308 -5.27 -2.61 13.50
CA ALA A 308 -5.80 -1.60 12.59
C ALA A 308 -6.19 -2.19 11.22
N LEU A 309 -5.36 -3.08 10.66
CA LEU A 309 -5.66 -3.77 9.41
C LEU A 309 -6.77 -4.81 9.58
N ALA A 310 -6.75 -5.61 10.65
CA ALA A 310 -7.80 -6.58 10.94
C ALA A 310 -9.17 -5.91 11.12
N TRP A 311 -9.21 -4.71 11.74
CA TRP A 311 -10.43 -3.92 11.85
C TRP A 311 -10.99 -3.56 10.46
N LEU A 312 -10.16 -3.11 9.51
CA LEU A 312 -10.59 -2.84 8.14
C LEU A 312 -11.12 -4.09 7.46
N LEU A 313 -10.42 -5.21 7.62
CA LEU A 313 -10.82 -6.50 7.05
C LEU A 313 -12.15 -7.00 7.61
N ALA A 314 -12.47 -6.67 8.86
CA ALA A 314 -13.72 -7.06 9.51
C ALA A 314 -14.92 -6.17 9.12
N ARG A 315 -14.71 -4.99 8.48
CA ARG A 315 -15.80 -4.08 8.13
C ARG A 315 -16.72 -4.62 7.04
N LYS A 316 -16.14 -5.08 5.93
CA LYS A 316 -16.89 -5.65 4.79
C LYS A 316 -15.99 -6.63 4.02
N PRO A 317 -16.54 -7.71 3.42
CA PRO A 317 -15.75 -8.71 2.70
C PRO A 317 -15.13 -8.19 1.39
N TRP A 318 -15.59 -7.05 0.88
CA TRP A 318 -15.13 -6.39 -0.35
C TRP A 318 -14.18 -5.21 -0.08
N ILE A 319 -13.69 -5.07 1.15
CA ILE A 319 -12.65 -4.09 1.54
C ILE A 319 -11.29 -4.77 1.49
N VAL A 320 -10.36 -4.17 0.74
CA VAL A 320 -8.99 -4.66 0.53
C VAL A 320 -8.00 -3.53 0.80
N PRO A 321 -7.44 -3.43 2.03
CA PRO A 321 -6.46 -2.40 2.35
C PRO A 321 -5.13 -2.65 1.63
N ILE A 322 -4.43 -1.56 1.28
CA ILE A 322 -3.12 -1.56 0.61
C ILE A 322 -2.04 -0.87 1.45
N PRO A 323 -1.67 -1.42 2.62
CA PRO A 323 -0.57 -0.85 3.39
C PRO A 323 0.72 -0.85 2.59
N GLY A 324 1.40 0.30 2.50
CA GLY A 324 2.71 0.44 1.88
C GLY A 324 3.83 0.19 2.89
N THR A 325 4.91 -0.45 2.43
CA THR A 325 6.14 -0.61 3.21
C THR A 325 7.36 -0.77 2.32
N THR A 326 8.53 -0.44 2.86
CA THR A 326 9.85 -0.66 2.26
C THR A 326 10.70 -1.62 3.11
N LYS A 327 10.12 -2.32 4.09
CA LYS A 327 10.83 -3.20 5.01
C LYS A 327 10.14 -4.57 5.08
N LEU A 328 10.93 -5.64 4.91
CA LEU A 328 10.42 -7.02 4.86
C LEU A 328 9.67 -7.41 6.15
N HIS A 329 10.22 -7.08 7.33
CA HIS A 329 9.56 -7.40 8.60
C HIS A 329 8.21 -6.69 8.78
N ARG A 330 8.02 -5.49 8.18
CA ARG A 330 6.73 -4.79 8.18
C ARG A 330 5.76 -5.38 7.15
N LEU A 331 6.26 -5.89 6.04
CA LEU A 331 5.45 -6.66 5.10
C LEU A 331 4.88 -7.90 5.81
N ASP A 332 5.72 -8.66 6.52
CA ASP A 332 5.31 -9.81 7.31
C ASP A 332 4.30 -9.44 8.40
N GLU A 333 4.52 -8.33 9.11
CA GLU A 333 3.60 -7.79 10.10
C GLU A 333 2.23 -7.45 9.48
N ASN A 334 2.21 -6.73 8.35
CA ASN A 334 0.98 -6.34 7.67
C ASN A 334 0.19 -7.54 7.15
N ILE A 335 0.85 -8.49 6.52
CA ILE A 335 0.24 -9.74 6.04
C ILE A 335 -0.33 -10.54 7.20
N GLY A 336 0.38 -10.59 8.32
CA GLY A 336 -0.06 -11.28 9.54
C GLY A 336 -1.40 -10.79 10.10
N ALA A 337 -1.87 -9.60 9.70
CA ALA A 337 -3.18 -9.09 10.09
C ALA A 337 -4.35 -9.97 9.62
N VAL A 338 -4.18 -10.73 8.53
CA VAL A 338 -5.20 -11.63 7.98
C VAL A 338 -5.53 -12.77 8.96
N ALA A 339 -4.58 -13.12 9.83
CA ALA A 339 -4.77 -14.16 10.85
C ALA A 339 -5.34 -13.63 12.17
N VAL A 340 -5.51 -12.30 12.30
CA VAL A 340 -6.07 -11.70 13.53
C VAL A 340 -7.58 -11.70 13.46
N GLU A 341 -8.19 -12.51 14.28
CA GLU A 341 -9.64 -12.60 14.41
C GLU A 341 -10.14 -11.61 15.47
N LEU A 342 -10.93 -10.62 15.04
CA LEU A 342 -11.66 -9.71 15.92
C LEU A 342 -13.09 -10.22 16.12
N THR A 343 -13.43 -10.52 17.36
CA THR A 343 -14.80 -10.94 17.71
C THR A 343 -15.76 -9.75 17.64
N PRO A 344 -17.10 -10.00 17.59
CA PRO A 344 -18.08 -8.90 17.68
C PRO A 344 -17.89 -8.03 18.92
N ASP A 345 -17.43 -8.59 20.05
CA ASP A 345 -17.13 -7.83 21.25
C ASP A 345 -15.92 -6.92 21.08
N ASP A 346 -14.84 -7.43 20.46
CA ASP A 346 -13.67 -6.60 20.14
C ASP A 346 -14.03 -5.44 19.23
N LEU A 347 -14.87 -5.68 18.22
CA LEU A 347 -15.32 -4.64 17.29
C LEU A 347 -16.19 -3.60 18.01
N ARG A 348 -17.07 -4.00 18.95
CA ARG A 348 -17.86 -3.08 19.78
C ARG A 348 -16.97 -2.26 20.71
N ASP A 349 -15.97 -2.87 21.33
CA ASP A 349 -15.00 -2.18 22.19
C ASP A 349 -14.23 -1.12 21.41
N ILE A 350 -13.72 -1.49 20.22
CA ILE A 350 -13.00 -0.56 19.32
C ILE A 350 -13.93 0.60 18.94
N GLU A 351 -15.15 0.33 18.52
CA GLU A 351 -16.13 1.33 18.09
C GLU A 351 -16.48 2.28 19.23
N SER A 352 -16.84 1.73 20.40
CA SER A 352 -17.19 2.52 21.58
C SER A 352 -16.04 3.41 22.08
N ALA A 353 -14.81 2.95 21.97
CA ALA A 353 -13.64 3.73 22.37
C ALA A 353 -13.27 4.76 21.29
N ALA A 354 -13.25 4.38 20.01
CA ALA A 354 -12.88 5.27 18.91
C ALA A 354 -13.86 6.45 18.76
N THR A 355 -15.16 6.26 19.01
CA THR A 355 -16.16 7.35 18.97
C THR A 355 -15.95 8.42 20.03
N LYS A 356 -15.25 8.11 21.12
CA LYS A 356 -14.91 9.05 22.20
C LYS A 356 -13.62 9.82 21.94
N ILE A 357 -12.85 9.41 20.92
CA ILE A 357 -11.57 10.01 20.57
C ILE A 357 -11.81 11.08 19.49
N THR A 358 -11.57 12.34 19.83
CA THR A 358 -11.55 13.41 18.83
C THR A 358 -10.22 13.40 18.09
N VAL A 359 -10.27 13.22 16.77
CA VAL A 359 -9.08 13.29 15.92
C VAL A 359 -8.66 14.74 15.72
N HIS A 360 -7.41 15.05 16.04
CA HIS A 360 -6.80 16.36 15.87
C HIS A 360 -5.95 16.45 14.62
N GLY A 361 -5.98 17.61 13.96
CA GLY A 361 -5.25 17.90 12.73
C GLY A 361 -5.99 17.45 11.46
N ALA A 362 -6.02 18.33 10.47
CA ALA A 362 -6.60 18.04 9.16
C ALA A 362 -5.79 16.94 8.43
N ARG A 363 -6.47 16.16 7.59
CA ARG A 363 -5.88 15.07 6.80
C ARG A 363 -4.82 15.58 5.83
N TYR A 364 -5.13 16.70 5.16
CA TYR A 364 -4.28 17.38 4.20
C TYR A 364 -4.29 18.89 4.44
N PRO A 365 -3.30 19.64 3.93
CA PRO A 365 -3.42 21.08 3.71
C PRO A 365 -4.60 21.36 2.78
N GLU A 366 -5.23 22.54 2.93
CA GLU A 366 -6.48 22.91 2.24
C GLU A 366 -6.46 22.66 0.72
N LYS A 367 -5.38 23.04 0.04
CA LYS A 367 -5.24 22.86 -1.43
C LYS A 367 -5.32 21.38 -1.86
N LEU A 368 -4.80 20.47 -1.05
CA LEU A 368 -4.85 19.04 -1.35
C LEU A 368 -6.18 18.42 -0.92
N GLU A 369 -6.78 18.91 0.17
CA GLU A 369 -8.10 18.46 0.61
C GLU A 369 -9.17 18.78 -0.45
N GLN A 370 -9.05 19.92 -1.13
CA GLN A 370 -9.93 20.30 -2.24
C GLN A 370 -9.88 19.36 -3.45
N LEU A 371 -8.88 18.48 -3.56
CA LEU A 371 -8.80 17.45 -4.61
C LEU A 371 -9.52 16.14 -4.24
N THR A 372 -10.21 16.11 -3.10
CA THR A 372 -10.89 14.92 -2.59
C THR A 372 -12.39 15.15 -2.46
N GLY A 373 -13.19 14.08 -2.54
CA GLY A 373 -14.63 14.13 -2.34
C GLY A 373 -15.44 14.81 -3.45
N ARG A 374 -14.85 15.02 -4.64
CA ARG A 374 -15.47 15.67 -5.79
C ARG A 374 -16.33 14.73 -6.62
#